data_2299b55692fe595152d90039a8828011
#
_entry.id   2299b55692fe595152d90039a8828011
#
_cell.length_a   1.000
_cell.length_b   1.000
_cell.length_c   1.000
_cell.angle_alpha   90.00
_cell.angle_beta   90.00
_cell.angle_gamma   90.00
#
_symmetry.space_group_name_H-M   'P 1'
#
loop_
_entity.id
_entity.type
_entity.pdbx_description
1 polymer ?
#
loop_
_entity_poly.entity_id
_entity_poly.type
_entity_poly.pdbx_seq_one_letter_code
_entity_poly.pdbx_strand_id
1 'polypeptide(L)'
;MKLVCSQLELNTALQLVNRAVATRPTHPVLANVLLTADAGTGRFSLTGYDLNLGIQTSISASVEDSGAITLPARIFGEIVSRFQSDSPITLVSDSDGEQVEITSLSGSYQMRGMNADDFPDLPLVQSGTTFKVNPNSLLNSLKRTLFASSSDEAKQLLTGVHFTFTDHSIEAAATDGHRLAVLSSNDAVLNETEQNESDSFSVTLPSRSLREVERLI
;
A
#
# COMPACT_ATOMS: atom_id res chain seq x y z
N MET A 1 14.37 -18.37 -5.54
CA MET A 1 14.59 -16.92 -5.40
C MET A 1 15.86 -16.67 -4.61
N LYS A 2 16.77 -15.83 -5.13
CA LYS A 2 17.99 -15.43 -4.41
C LYS A 2 18.28 -13.97 -4.69
N LEU A 3 18.43 -13.15 -3.63
CA LEU A 3 18.68 -11.73 -3.75
C LEU A 3 19.47 -11.15 -2.56
N VAL A 4 20.05 -9.97 -2.79
CA VAL A 4 20.67 -9.14 -1.75
C VAL A 4 20.09 -7.73 -1.85
N CYS A 5 19.66 -7.16 -0.72
CA CYS A 5 19.14 -5.80 -0.63
C CYS A 5 19.62 -5.08 0.64
N SER A 6 19.40 -3.76 0.71
CA SER A 6 19.68 -2.95 1.89
C SER A 6 18.68 -3.24 3.00
N GLN A 7 19.15 -3.40 4.25
CA GLN A 7 18.30 -3.53 5.43
C GLN A 7 17.37 -2.33 5.60
N LEU A 8 17.90 -1.11 5.43
CA LEU A 8 17.14 0.13 5.61
C LEU A 8 15.98 0.23 4.61
N GLU A 9 16.26 -0.04 3.32
CA GLU A 9 15.22 -0.01 2.28
C GLU A 9 14.17 -1.10 2.51
N LEU A 10 14.61 -2.33 2.84
CA LEU A 10 13.70 -3.44 3.12
C LEU A 10 12.82 -3.16 4.35
N ASN A 11 13.41 -2.64 5.43
CA ASN A 11 12.67 -2.28 6.64
C ASN A 11 11.62 -1.20 6.37
N THR A 12 11.99 -0.16 5.61
CA THR A 12 11.07 0.91 5.21
C THR A 12 9.93 0.37 4.35
N ALA A 13 10.24 -0.46 3.36
CA ALA A 13 9.24 -1.10 2.51
C ALA A 13 8.29 -2.00 3.30
N LEU A 14 8.80 -2.81 4.25
CA LEU A 14 7.99 -3.65 5.13
C LEU A 14 7.07 -2.82 6.04
N GLN A 15 7.55 -1.73 6.63
CA GLN A 15 6.73 -0.83 7.44
C GLN A 15 5.58 -0.23 6.62
N LEU A 16 5.81 0.05 5.34
CA LEU A 16 4.80 0.55 4.42
C LEU A 16 3.74 -0.51 4.13
N VAL A 17 4.13 -1.67 3.63
CA VAL A 17 3.17 -2.71 3.19
C VAL A 17 2.42 -3.37 4.36
N ASN A 18 3.02 -3.40 5.56
CA ASN A 18 2.38 -3.93 6.76
C ASN A 18 1.09 -3.19 7.15
N ARG A 19 0.88 -1.96 6.67
CA ARG A 19 -0.37 -1.20 6.87
C ARG A 19 -1.56 -1.82 6.14
N ALA A 20 -1.29 -2.56 5.06
CA ALA A 20 -2.29 -3.27 4.28
C ALA A 20 -2.35 -4.78 4.59
N VAL A 21 -1.62 -5.26 5.59
CA VAL A 21 -1.69 -6.66 6.02
C VAL A 21 -2.84 -6.85 7.02
N ALA A 22 -3.62 -7.91 6.83
CA ALA A 22 -4.75 -8.21 7.70
C ALA A 22 -4.29 -8.63 9.10
N THR A 23 -4.83 -7.98 10.14
CA THR A 23 -4.57 -8.35 11.54
C THR A 23 -5.41 -9.55 12.01
N ARG A 24 -6.56 -9.77 11.40
CA ARG A 24 -7.46 -10.91 11.61
C ARG A 24 -7.90 -11.46 10.26
N PRO A 25 -7.01 -12.17 9.56
CA PRO A 25 -7.26 -12.58 8.19
C PRO A 25 -8.35 -13.66 8.12
N THR A 26 -9.20 -13.57 7.11
CA THR A 26 -10.13 -14.64 6.72
C THR A 26 -9.40 -15.82 6.07
N HIS A 27 -8.30 -15.53 5.38
CA HIS A 27 -7.40 -16.51 4.77
C HIS A 27 -5.99 -16.32 5.33
N PRO A 28 -5.30 -17.38 5.78
CA PRO A 28 -3.98 -17.26 6.42
C PRO A 28 -2.94 -16.48 5.61
N VAL A 29 -2.97 -16.60 4.29
CA VAL A 29 -2.04 -15.90 3.37
C VAL A 29 -2.13 -14.37 3.47
N LEU A 30 -3.28 -13.82 3.86
CA LEU A 30 -3.48 -12.38 4.04
C LEU A 30 -2.76 -11.80 5.27
N ALA A 31 -2.24 -12.66 6.18
CA ALA A 31 -1.33 -12.24 7.24
C ALA A 31 0.13 -12.15 6.77
N ASN A 32 0.39 -12.55 5.52
CA ASN A 32 1.71 -12.54 4.92
C ASN A 32 1.90 -11.30 4.05
N VAL A 33 3.15 -10.99 3.77
CA VAL A 33 3.59 -10.10 2.70
C VAL A 33 4.04 -10.96 1.52
N LEU A 34 3.55 -10.64 0.32
CA LEU A 34 4.05 -11.23 -0.92
C LEU A 34 5.36 -10.57 -1.30
N LEU A 35 6.38 -11.37 -1.53
CA LEU A 35 7.71 -10.98 -1.96
C LEU A 35 7.92 -11.47 -3.40
N THR A 36 8.32 -10.60 -4.30
CA THR A 36 8.60 -10.94 -5.70
C THR A 36 9.93 -10.34 -6.12
N ALA A 37 10.85 -11.19 -6.55
CA ALA A 37 12.16 -10.78 -7.06
C ALA A 37 12.23 -10.99 -8.57
N ASP A 38 12.71 -9.98 -9.29
CA ASP A 38 12.88 -10.01 -10.74
C ASP A 38 14.33 -9.70 -11.11
N ALA A 39 15.04 -10.73 -11.59
CA ALA A 39 16.43 -10.62 -12.01
C ALA A 39 16.60 -9.76 -13.29
N GLY A 40 15.56 -9.69 -14.16
CA GLY A 40 15.61 -8.90 -15.39
C GLY A 40 15.63 -7.40 -15.13
N THR A 41 14.94 -6.95 -14.07
CA THR A 41 14.84 -5.53 -13.71
C THR A 41 15.66 -5.15 -12.48
N GLY A 42 16.20 -6.11 -11.72
CA GLY A 42 16.89 -5.88 -10.46
C GLY A 42 15.95 -5.31 -9.38
N ARG A 43 14.66 -5.63 -9.45
CA ARG A 43 13.63 -5.13 -8.52
C ARG A 43 13.18 -6.21 -7.57
N PHE A 44 13.01 -5.80 -6.32
CA PHE A 44 12.40 -6.60 -5.29
C PHE A 44 11.13 -5.91 -4.80
N SER A 45 9.99 -6.51 -5.10
CA SER A 45 8.66 -5.97 -4.81
C SER A 45 8.06 -6.64 -3.58
N LEU A 46 7.40 -5.83 -2.76
CA LEU A 46 6.67 -6.25 -1.58
C LEU A 46 5.21 -5.82 -1.73
N THR A 47 4.29 -6.72 -1.42
CA THR A 47 2.85 -6.45 -1.51
C THR A 47 2.15 -6.90 -0.23
N GLY A 48 1.40 -5.99 0.39
CA GLY A 48 0.45 -6.29 1.46
C GLY A 48 -0.97 -6.07 0.95
N TYR A 49 -1.90 -6.95 1.31
CA TYR A 49 -3.29 -6.85 0.87
C TYR A 49 -4.25 -7.50 1.87
N ASP A 50 -5.31 -6.80 2.25
CA ASP A 50 -6.33 -7.30 3.18
C ASP A 50 -7.73 -7.40 2.54
N LEU A 51 -7.81 -7.44 1.20
CA LEU A 51 -9.00 -7.44 0.35
C LEU A 51 -9.71 -6.08 0.23
N ASN A 52 -9.40 -5.11 1.09
CA ASN A 52 -9.97 -3.76 1.05
C ASN A 52 -8.91 -2.69 0.73
N LEU A 53 -7.70 -2.92 1.22
CA LEU A 53 -6.56 -2.04 1.02
C LEU A 53 -5.37 -2.88 0.54
N GLY A 54 -4.80 -2.50 -0.58
CA GLY A 54 -3.56 -3.06 -1.10
C GLY A 54 -2.47 -2.00 -1.16
N ILE A 55 -1.27 -2.34 -0.71
CA ILE A 55 -0.07 -1.51 -0.85
C ILE A 55 1.02 -2.37 -1.48
N GLN A 56 1.55 -1.88 -2.58
CA GLN A 56 2.71 -2.47 -3.24
C GLN A 56 3.83 -1.44 -3.33
N THR A 57 5.04 -1.87 -3.03
CA THR A 57 6.25 -1.07 -3.22
C THR A 57 7.36 -1.93 -3.75
N SER A 58 8.41 -1.31 -4.29
CA SER A 58 9.57 -2.04 -4.77
C SER A 58 10.84 -1.28 -4.44
N ILE A 59 11.88 -2.02 -4.09
CA ILE A 59 13.22 -1.52 -3.81
C ILE A 59 14.22 -2.09 -4.83
N SER A 60 15.37 -1.46 -4.96
CA SER A 60 16.47 -1.98 -5.75
C SER A 60 17.12 -3.15 -5.02
N ALA A 61 17.43 -4.22 -5.73
CA ALA A 61 18.11 -5.38 -5.18
C ALA A 61 19.04 -6.02 -6.21
N SER A 62 20.09 -6.66 -5.72
CA SER A 62 20.91 -7.56 -6.56
C SER A 62 20.21 -8.91 -6.59
N VAL A 63 19.40 -9.14 -7.63
CA VAL A 63 18.64 -10.37 -7.80
C VAL A 63 19.44 -11.34 -8.65
N GLU A 64 19.81 -12.49 -8.07
CA GLU A 64 20.50 -13.58 -8.78
C GLU A 64 19.51 -14.53 -9.40
N ASP A 65 18.49 -14.96 -8.63
CA ASP A 65 17.42 -15.83 -9.09
C ASP A 65 16.04 -15.19 -8.84
N SER A 66 15.26 -15.05 -9.89
CA SER A 66 13.86 -14.61 -9.80
C SER A 66 12.99 -15.60 -9.03
N GLY A 67 11.90 -15.11 -8.46
CA GLY A 67 10.91 -15.96 -7.81
C GLY A 67 9.99 -15.17 -6.89
N ALA A 68 9.03 -15.86 -6.32
CA ALA A 68 8.06 -15.25 -5.41
C ALA A 68 7.74 -16.18 -4.25
N ILE A 69 7.45 -15.61 -3.09
CA ILE A 69 7.04 -16.33 -1.87
C ILE A 69 6.27 -15.37 -0.96
N THR A 70 5.41 -15.89 -0.11
CA THR A 70 4.79 -15.09 0.95
C THR A 70 5.40 -15.42 2.31
N LEU A 71 5.66 -14.40 3.13
CA LEU A 71 6.16 -14.56 4.50
C LEU A 71 5.24 -13.90 5.52
N PRO A 72 5.11 -14.48 6.75
CA PRO A 72 4.39 -13.84 7.86
C PRO A 72 4.91 -12.43 8.11
N ALA A 73 4.12 -11.43 7.75
CA ALA A 73 4.55 -10.03 7.64
C ALA A 73 5.08 -9.47 8.97
N ARG A 74 4.42 -9.79 10.08
CA ARG A 74 4.81 -9.33 11.41
C ARG A 74 6.18 -9.87 11.82
N ILE A 75 6.37 -11.20 11.74
CA ILE A 75 7.62 -11.84 12.18
C ILE A 75 8.77 -11.43 11.26
N PHE A 76 8.53 -11.40 9.95
CA PHE A 76 9.53 -10.95 8.99
C PHE A 76 9.97 -9.51 9.28
N GLY A 77 9.02 -8.59 9.51
CA GLY A 77 9.32 -7.21 9.88
C GLY A 77 10.08 -7.09 11.20
N GLU A 78 9.73 -7.88 12.22
CA GLU A 78 10.44 -7.92 13.49
C GLU A 78 11.90 -8.38 13.33
N ILE A 79 12.15 -9.42 12.52
CA ILE A 79 13.51 -9.92 12.22
C ILE A 79 14.33 -8.85 11.52
N VAL A 80 13.81 -8.30 10.41
CA VAL A 80 14.50 -7.28 9.59
C VAL A 80 14.83 -6.04 10.43
N SER A 81 13.91 -5.61 11.30
CA SER A 81 14.12 -4.45 12.16
C SER A 81 15.24 -4.62 13.21
N ARG A 82 15.60 -5.87 13.54
CA ARG A 82 16.66 -6.19 14.50
C ARG A 82 18.05 -6.31 13.88
N PHE A 83 18.15 -6.40 12.58
CA PHE A 83 19.42 -6.38 11.90
C PHE A 83 20.05 -4.97 11.96
N GLN A 84 21.36 -4.92 11.88
CA GLN A 84 22.10 -3.66 11.88
C GLN A 84 21.71 -2.83 10.64
N SER A 85 21.42 -1.54 10.86
CA SER A 85 21.14 -0.60 9.78
C SER A 85 22.30 -0.55 8.79
N ASP A 86 21.98 -0.33 7.52
CA ASP A 86 22.94 -0.27 6.40
C ASP A 86 23.68 -1.58 6.10
N SER A 87 23.34 -2.69 6.76
CA SER A 87 23.90 -3.99 6.42
C SER A 87 23.16 -4.62 5.24
N PRO A 88 23.85 -5.36 4.37
CA PRO A 88 23.19 -6.15 3.35
C PRO A 88 22.40 -7.30 3.99
N ILE A 89 21.20 -7.56 3.47
CA ILE A 89 20.39 -8.73 3.79
C ILE A 89 20.34 -9.61 2.56
N THR A 90 20.70 -10.88 2.75
CA THR A 90 20.55 -11.92 1.73
C THR A 90 19.28 -12.72 2.03
N LEU A 91 18.44 -12.90 1.00
CA LEU A 91 17.26 -13.74 1.04
C LEU A 91 17.44 -14.88 0.04
N VAL A 92 17.28 -16.12 0.52
CA VAL A 92 17.34 -17.31 -0.31
C VAL A 92 16.13 -18.19 -0.01
N SER A 93 15.25 -18.42 -0.99
CA SER A 93 14.20 -19.43 -0.87
C SER A 93 14.69 -20.78 -1.34
N ASP A 94 14.19 -21.84 -0.72
CA ASP A 94 14.38 -23.20 -1.19
C ASP A 94 13.71 -23.44 -2.56
N SER A 95 13.97 -24.60 -3.15
CA SER A 95 13.42 -25.00 -4.45
C SER A 95 11.91 -25.16 -4.44
N ASP A 96 11.34 -25.50 -3.29
CA ASP A 96 9.92 -25.81 -3.12
C ASP A 96 9.11 -24.55 -2.78
N GLY A 97 9.80 -23.41 -2.52
CA GLY A 97 9.17 -22.13 -2.22
C GLY A 97 8.45 -22.09 -0.86
N GLU A 98 8.81 -22.99 0.08
CA GLU A 98 8.18 -23.07 1.39
C GLU A 98 9.03 -22.45 2.51
N GLN A 99 10.33 -22.29 2.30
CA GLN A 99 11.23 -21.72 3.31
C GLN A 99 12.13 -20.65 2.71
N VAL A 100 12.42 -19.65 3.53
CA VAL A 100 13.39 -18.59 3.20
C VAL A 100 14.43 -18.53 4.30
N GLU A 101 15.68 -18.55 3.90
CA GLU A 101 16.82 -18.18 4.73
C GLU A 101 17.07 -16.68 4.59
N ILE A 102 17.13 -15.99 5.73
CA ILE A 102 17.36 -14.55 5.84
C ILE A 102 18.69 -14.37 6.55
N THR A 103 19.70 -13.92 5.84
CA THR A 103 21.06 -13.77 6.39
C THR A 103 21.51 -12.33 6.38
N SER A 104 22.14 -11.89 7.46
CA SER A 104 22.82 -10.59 7.60
C SER A 104 24.13 -10.80 8.37
N LEU A 105 24.93 -9.74 8.50
CA LEU A 105 26.18 -9.77 9.28
C LEU A 105 25.99 -10.21 10.73
N SER A 106 24.81 -9.97 11.31
CA SER A 106 24.50 -10.26 12.71
C SER A 106 23.87 -11.65 12.94
N GLY A 107 23.58 -12.41 11.90
CA GLY A 107 23.03 -13.76 12.03
C GLY A 107 22.20 -14.22 10.85
N SER A 108 21.72 -15.46 10.94
CA SER A 108 20.83 -16.09 9.97
C SER A 108 19.56 -16.60 10.66
N TYR A 109 18.44 -16.48 9.96
CA TYR A 109 17.12 -16.96 10.38
C TYR A 109 16.50 -17.75 9.24
N GLN A 110 15.74 -18.78 9.60
CA GLN A 110 14.91 -19.51 8.67
C GLN A 110 13.45 -19.26 8.97
N MET A 111 12.69 -18.93 7.95
CA MET A 111 11.25 -18.69 8.05
C MET A 111 10.50 -19.59 7.09
N ARG A 112 9.37 -20.12 7.56
CA ARG A 112 8.42 -20.81 6.72
C ARG A 112 7.47 -19.81 6.08
N GLY A 113 7.32 -19.92 4.77
CA GLY A 113 6.41 -19.15 3.96
C GLY A 113 5.23 -19.96 3.46
N MET A 114 4.49 -19.38 2.53
CA MET A 114 3.42 -20.03 1.76
C MET A 114 3.64 -19.72 0.28
N ASN A 115 3.06 -20.54 -0.59
CA ASN A 115 3.15 -20.33 -2.03
C ASN A 115 2.62 -18.94 -2.41
N ALA A 116 3.33 -18.26 -3.32
CA ALA A 116 2.92 -16.97 -3.86
C ALA A 116 1.59 -17.06 -4.63
N ASP A 117 1.29 -18.19 -5.25
CA ASP A 117 0.05 -18.41 -6.02
C ASP A 117 -1.22 -18.40 -5.14
N ASP A 118 -1.07 -18.62 -3.83
CA ASP A 118 -2.17 -18.50 -2.87
C ASP A 118 -2.51 -17.05 -2.51
N PHE A 119 -1.62 -16.10 -2.86
CA PHE A 119 -1.84 -14.69 -2.56
C PHE A 119 -2.73 -14.05 -3.62
N PRO A 120 -3.83 -13.38 -3.22
CA PRO A 120 -4.75 -12.80 -4.20
C PRO A 120 -4.11 -11.63 -4.96
N ASP A 121 -4.41 -11.55 -6.25
CA ASP A 121 -3.98 -10.45 -7.09
C ASP A 121 -4.54 -9.11 -6.60
N LEU A 122 -3.72 -8.06 -6.68
CA LEU A 122 -4.20 -6.70 -6.47
C LEU A 122 -5.07 -6.28 -7.67
N PRO A 123 -6.28 -5.76 -7.43
CA PRO A 123 -7.09 -5.21 -8.50
C PRO A 123 -6.40 -3.97 -9.10
N LEU A 124 -5.98 -4.07 -10.34
CA LEU A 124 -5.37 -2.97 -11.07
C LEU A 124 -6.44 -2.19 -11.83
N VAL A 125 -6.40 -0.86 -11.71
CA VAL A 125 -7.24 0.02 -12.55
C VAL A 125 -6.60 0.08 -13.94
N GLN A 126 -7.20 -0.61 -14.91
CA GLN A 126 -6.69 -0.70 -16.28
C GLN A 126 -7.19 0.44 -17.18
N SER A 127 -8.31 1.07 -16.83
CA SER A 127 -8.92 2.17 -17.59
C SER A 127 -9.69 3.09 -16.63
N GLY A 128 -9.76 4.36 -16.97
CA GLY A 128 -10.48 5.36 -16.17
C GLY A 128 -9.95 6.76 -16.37
N THR A 129 -10.57 7.73 -15.70
CA THR A 129 -10.13 9.12 -15.70
C THR A 129 -9.01 9.32 -14.69
N THR A 130 -7.91 9.92 -15.11
CA THR A 130 -6.75 10.21 -14.26
C THR A 130 -6.74 11.68 -13.91
N PHE A 131 -6.68 11.99 -12.61
CA PHE A 131 -6.51 13.35 -12.10
C PHE A 131 -5.13 13.51 -11.48
N LYS A 132 -4.41 14.55 -11.89
CA LYS A 132 -3.20 15.03 -11.21
C LYS A 132 -3.62 16.02 -10.14
N VAL A 133 -3.34 15.74 -8.90
CA VAL A 133 -3.80 16.52 -7.74
C VAL A 133 -2.61 17.11 -7.01
N ASN A 134 -2.74 18.36 -6.56
CA ASN A 134 -1.75 18.98 -5.67
C ASN A 134 -1.75 18.23 -4.32
N PRO A 135 -0.60 17.65 -3.89
CA PRO A 135 -0.54 16.87 -2.65
C PRO A 135 -0.97 17.65 -1.41
N ASN A 136 -0.58 18.93 -1.30
CA ASN A 136 -0.94 19.77 -0.16
C ASN A 136 -2.45 20.05 -0.10
N SER A 137 -3.09 20.28 -1.24
CA SER A 137 -4.53 20.48 -1.32
C SER A 137 -5.29 19.21 -0.94
N LEU A 138 -4.84 18.05 -1.42
CA LEU A 138 -5.41 16.76 -1.05
C LEU A 138 -5.25 16.51 0.46
N LEU A 139 -4.05 16.67 0.99
CA LEU A 139 -3.77 16.48 2.42
C LEU A 139 -4.61 17.40 3.30
N ASN A 140 -4.78 18.66 2.91
CA ASN A 140 -5.64 19.61 3.62
C ASN A 140 -7.12 19.17 3.58
N SER A 141 -7.58 18.66 2.43
CA SER A 141 -8.94 18.14 2.29
C SER A 141 -9.18 16.92 3.19
N LEU A 142 -8.23 15.98 3.23
CA LEU A 142 -8.30 14.82 4.10
C LEU A 142 -8.33 15.20 5.59
N LYS A 143 -7.42 16.06 6.05
CA LYS A 143 -7.35 16.49 7.45
C LYS A 143 -8.62 17.19 7.93
N ARG A 144 -9.30 17.88 7.02
CA ARG A 144 -10.50 18.67 7.36
C ARG A 144 -11.81 17.93 7.19
N THR A 145 -11.83 16.75 6.57
CA THR A 145 -13.06 15.99 6.31
C THR A 145 -13.09 14.61 6.94
N LEU A 146 -11.96 13.88 7.01
CA LEU A 146 -11.91 12.50 7.51
C LEU A 146 -12.49 12.31 8.92
N PHE A 147 -12.41 13.31 9.79
CA PHE A 147 -12.94 13.21 11.14
C PHE A 147 -14.47 13.14 11.20
N ALA A 148 -15.16 13.59 10.14
CA ALA A 148 -16.61 13.59 10.06
C ALA A 148 -17.18 12.30 9.44
N SER A 149 -16.35 11.39 8.89
CA SER A 149 -16.81 10.10 8.39
C SER A 149 -17.28 9.18 9.53
N SER A 150 -18.27 8.34 9.24
CA SER A 150 -18.78 7.35 10.20
C SER A 150 -17.77 6.21 10.41
N SER A 151 -17.71 5.68 11.63
CA SER A 151 -17.04 4.42 11.95
C SER A 151 -18.01 3.21 11.94
N ASP A 152 -19.28 3.45 11.71
CA ASP A 152 -20.32 2.42 11.69
C ASP A 152 -20.35 1.76 10.30
N GLU A 153 -19.85 0.54 10.20
CA GLU A 153 -19.80 -0.24 8.94
C GLU A 153 -21.19 -0.58 8.38
N ALA A 154 -22.26 -0.51 9.20
CA ALA A 154 -23.63 -0.67 8.72
C ALA A 154 -24.08 0.49 7.83
N LYS A 155 -23.43 1.66 7.96
CA LYS A 155 -23.70 2.86 7.16
C LYS A 155 -22.62 3.06 6.08
N GLN A 156 -22.43 2.09 5.22
CA GLN A 156 -21.31 2.04 4.26
C GLN A 156 -21.07 3.35 3.50
N LEU A 157 -22.12 4.03 3.02
CA LEU A 157 -21.99 5.29 2.29
C LEU A 157 -21.40 6.43 3.14
N LEU A 158 -21.53 6.37 4.46
CA LEU A 158 -21.03 7.38 5.38
C LEU A 158 -19.61 7.06 5.91
N THR A 159 -19.07 5.87 5.63
CA THR A 159 -17.73 5.48 6.08
C THR A 159 -16.60 6.05 5.22
N GLY A 160 -16.93 6.81 4.18
CA GLY A 160 -15.99 7.39 3.24
C GLY A 160 -15.99 8.93 3.24
N VAL A 161 -15.15 9.49 2.40
CA VAL A 161 -15.18 10.89 1.98
C VAL A 161 -15.63 10.92 0.53
N HIS A 162 -16.63 11.73 0.25
CA HIS A 162 -17.11 11.99 -1.09
C HIS A 162 -16.28 13.10 -1.71
N PHE A 163 -15.68 12.80 -2.86
CA PHE A 163 -14.93 13.76 -3.66
C PHE A 163 -15.68 14.10 -4.93
N THR A 164 -15.75 15.38 -5.24
CA THR A 164 -16.17 15.89 -6.54
C THR A 164 -14.98 16.60 -7.17
N PHE A 165 -14.56 16.12 -8.33
CA PHE A 165 -13.48 16.67 -9.12
C PHE A 165 -14.08 17.49 -10.26
N THR A 166 -13.60 18.70 -10.44
CA THR A 166 -13.82 19.53 -11.61
C THR A 166 -12.46 19.83 -12.25
N ASP A 167 -12.43 20.58 -13.36
CA ASP A 167 -11.19 20.87 -14.08
C ASP A 167 -10.12 21.53 -13.23
N HIS A 168 -10.52 22.30 -12.20
CA HIS A 168 -9.58 23.07 -11.37
C HIS A 168 -9.78 22.88 -9.88
N SER A 169 -10.88 22.27 -9.43
CA SER A 169 -11.19 22.19 -8.02
C SER A 169 -11.49 20.78 -7.54
N ILE A 170 -11.25 20.58 -6.24
CA ILE A 170 -11.68 19.38 -5.52
C ILE A 170 -12.60 19.83 -4.39
N GLU A 171 -13.81 19.30 -4.36
CA GLU A 171 -14.67 19.35 -3.19
C GLU A 171 -14.63 18.01 -2.48
N ALA A 172 -14.40 18.05 -1.17
CA ALA A 172 -14.40 16.86 -0.31
C ALA A 172 -15.48 17.02 0.76
N ALA A 173 -16.35 16.04 0.92
CA ALA A 173 -17.43 16.04 1.90
C ALA A 173 -17.47 14.72 2.68
N ALA A 174 -17.67 14.80 4.01
CA ALA A 174 -17.88 13.63 4.87
C ALA A 174 -18.91 13.91 5.94
N THR A 175 -19.70 12.88 6.29
CA THR A 175 -20.71 12.98 7.35
C THR A 175 -20.89 11.63 8.05
N ASP A 176 -21.26 11.66 9.32
CA ASP A 176 -21.69 10.49 10.11
C ASP A 176 -23.20 10.51 10.42
N GLY A 177 -23.91 11.54 9.88
CA GLY A 177 -25.34 11.79 10.12
C GLY A 177 -25.61 12.76 11.28
N HIS A 178 -24.59 13.14 12.08
CA HIS A 178 -24.70 14.11 13.17
C HIS A 178 -23.89 15.38 12.90
N ARG A 179 -22.85 15.27 12.08
CA ARG A 179 -21.98 16.36 11.63
C ARG A 179 -21.66 16.21 10.15
N LEU A 180 -21.38 17.30 9.50
CA LEU A 180 -20.97 17.41 8.12
C LEU A 180 -19.71 18.28 8.04
N ALA A 181 -18.71 17.78 7.34
CA ALA A 181 -17.54 18.58 6.96
C ALA A 181 -17.47 18.66 5.43
N VAL A 182 -17.34 19.87 4.91
CA VAL A 182 -17.17 20.12 3.48
C VAL A 182 -16.00 21.07 3.30
N LEU A 183 -15.13 20.76 2.37
CA LEU A 183 -14.03 21.62 1.95
C LEU A 183 -13.97 21.67 0.43
N SER A 184 -13.97 22.86 -0.13
CA SER A 184 -13.67 23.11 -1.53
C SER A 184 -12.28 23.74 -1.64
N SER A 185 -11.46 23.20 -2.53
CA SER A 185 -10.08 23.67 -2.79
C SER A 185 -9.95 23.99 -4.28
N ASN A 186 -9.81 25.25 -4.59
CA ASN A 186 -9.55 25.71 -5.95
C ASN A 186 -8.07 25.48 -6.32
N ASP A 187 -7.78 25.35 -7.59
CA ASP A 187 -6.44 25.06 -8.14
C ASP A 187 -5.80 23.77 -7.59
N ALA A 188 -6.64 22.83 -7.14
CA ALA A 188 -6.20 21.56 -6.60
C ALA A 188 -5.93 20.50 -7.69
N VAL A 189 -6.57 20.63 -8.84
CA VAL A 189 -6.39 19.73 -10.00
C VAL A 189 -5.39 20.36 -10.97
N LEU A 190 -4.37 19.59 -11.34
CA LEU A 190 -3.23 20.03 -12.16
C LEU A 190 -3.30 19.45 -13.59
N ASN A 191 -4.47 19.17 -14.11
CA ASN A 191 -4.61 18.62 -15.46
C ASN A 191 -4.32 19.69 -16.49
N GLU A 192 -3.38 19.40 -17.40
CA GLU A 192 -2.99 20.27 -18.52
C GLU A 192 -3.89 20.10 -19.75
N THR A 193 -4.85 19.18 -19.73
CA THR A 193 -5.72 18.88 -20.87
C THR A 193 -7.04 19.63 -20.70
N GLU A 194 -7.37 20.45 -21.71
CA GLU A 194 -8.71 21.02 -21.90
C GLU A 194 -9.71 19.86 -22.09
N GLN A 195 -10.29 19.38 -20.98
CA GLN A 195 -11.47 18.53 -21.05
C GLN A 195 -12.69 19.45 -21.07
N ASN A 196 -13.69 19.12 -21.87
CA ASN A 196 -14.90 19.91 -22.06
C ASN A 196 -15.51 20.35 -20.71
N GLU A 197 -15.83 21.62 -20.58
CA GLU A 197 -16.25 22.38 -19.39
C GLU A 197 -17.44 21.83 -18.57
N SER A 198 -17.88 20.60 -18.75
CA SER A 198 -19.10 20.07 -18.13
C SER A 198 -18.99 18.73 -17.40
N ASP A 199 -17.84 18.06 -17.41
CA ASP A 199 -17.73 16.75 -16.76
C ASP A 199 -17.14 16.81 -15.36
N SER A 200 -18.01 17.03 -14.35
CA SER A 200 -17.64 16.75 -12.95
C SER A 200 -17.66 15.24 -12.71
N PHE A 201 -16.59 14.71 -12.16
CA PHE A 201 -16.50 13.33 -11.70
C PHE A 201 -16.62 13.28 -10.18
N SER A 202 -17.44 12.38 -9.65
CA SER A 202 -17.58 12.20 -8.21
C SER A 202 -17.39 10.74 -7.79
N VAL A 203 -16.76 10.55 -6.64
CA VAL A 203 -16.49 9.23 -6.06
C VAL A 203 -16.45 9.30 -4.54
N THR A 204 -16.96 8.26 -3.87
CA THR A 204 -16.78 8.11 -2.43
C THR A 204 -15.68 7.10 -2.16
N LEU A 205 -14.62 7.55 -1.49
CA LEU A 205 -13.48 6.72 -1.14
C LEU A 205 -13.52 6.36 0.35
N PRO A 206 -13.24 5.08 0.71
CA PRO A 206 -13.27 4.63 2.09
C PRO A 206 -12.29 5.42 2.98
N SER A 207 -12.74 5.88 4.13
CA SER A 207 -11.91 6.67 5.05
C SER A 207 -10.68 5.92 5.57
N ARG A 208 -10.75 4.58 5.65
CA ARG A 208 -9.62 3.73 6.02
C ARG A 208 -8.47 3.86 5.01
N SER A 209 -8.76 3.72 3.73
CA SER A 209 -7.76 3.88 2.66
C SER A 209 -7.21 5.31 2.61
N LEU A 210 -8.09 6.29 2.76
CA LEU A 210 -7.70 7.71 2.76
C LEU A 210 -6.81 8.10 3.95
N ARG A 211 -6.98 7.48 5.13
CA ARG A 211 -6.07 7.66 6.27
C ARG A 211 -4.66 7.14 5.99
N GLU A 212 -4.54 6.07 5.22
CA GLU A 212 -3.22 5.60 4.81
C GLU A 212 -2.61 6.52 3.74
N VAL A 213 -3.40 7.02 2.79
CA VAL A 213 -2.95 8.07 1.84
C VAL A 213 -2.48 9.32 2.57
N GLU A 214 -3.24 9.80 3.59
CA GLU A 214 -2.85 10.95 4.42
C GLU A 214 -1.49 10.78 5.10
N ARG A 215 -1.13 9.53 5.45
CA ARG A 215 0.15 9.22 6.11
C ARG A 215 1.32 9.08 5.12
N LEU A 216 1.01 8.88 3.84
CA LEU A 216 2.00 8.67 2.78
C LEU A 216 2.42 9.96 2.08
N ILE A 217 1.57 10.97 2.11
CA ILE A 217 1.83 12.31 1.59
C ILE A 217 2.48 13.17 2.69
#